data_2bf2066165f57b244fd8550fd67c5205
#
_entry.id   2bf2066165f57b244fd8550fd67c5205
#
_cell.length_a   1.000
_cell.length_b   1.000
_cell.length_c   1.000
_cell.angle_alpha   90.00
_cell.angle_beta   90.00
_cell.angle_gamma   90.00
#
_symmetry.space_group_name_H-M   'P 1'
#
loop_
_entity.id
_entity.type
_entity.pdbx_description
1 polymer ?
#
loop_
_entity_poly.entity_id
_entity_poly.type
_entity_poly.pdbx_seq_one_letter_code
_entity_poly.pdbx_strand_id
1 'polypeptide(L)' 'MEEENMKYECPCGYVYDPEVGDPDSGIAPGTAFEDIPEDWVCPVCGLGKDAFTPA' A
#
# COMPACT_ATOMS: atom_id res chain seq x y z
N MET A 1 -8.79 -11.81 -13.38
CA MET A 1 -9.07 -11.23 -12.91
C MET A 1 -8.62 -10.80 -11.71
N GLU A 2 -8.42 -10.84 -10.92
CA GLU A 2 -8.20 -10.41 -9.73
C GLU A 2 -6.86 -10.05 -9.43
N GLU A 3 -5.98 -10.16 -10.29
CA GLU A 3 -4.66 -9.86 -9.95
C GLU A 3 -4.39 -8.45 -9.80
N GLU A 4 -5.22 -7.60 -10.32
CA GLU A 4 -4.93 -6.20 -10.16
C GLU A 4 -5.09 -5.74 -8.75
N ASN A 5 -5.61 -6.59 -7.86
CA ASN A 5 -5.74 -6.21 -6.45
C ASN A 5 -4.62 -6.80 -5.63
N MET A 6 -3.42 -6.81 -6.15
CA MET A 6 -2.29 -7.38 -5.44
C MET A 6 -1.98 -6.60 -4.18
N LYS A 7 -1.85 -7.31 -3.07
CA LYS A 7 -1.51 -6.69 -1.79
C LYS A 7 -0.01 -6.61 -1.63
N TYR A 8 0.42 -5.64 -0.86
CA TYR A 8 1.84 -5.45 -0.58
C TYR A 8 2.04 -5.40 0.92
N GLU A 9 3.13 -5.99 1.37
CA GLU A 9 3.39 -6.13 2.79
C GLU A 9 4.63 -5.38 3.19
N CYS A 10 4.53 -4.63 4.29
CA CYS A 10 5.66 -3.92 4.86
C CYS A 10 6.36 -4.85 5.86
N PRO A 11 7.69 -4.75 6.00
CA PRO A 11 8.40 -5.58 6.97
C PRO A 11 7.89 -5.43 8.40
N CYS A 12 7.21 -4.32 8.72
CA CYS A 12 6.68 -4.14 10.05
C CYS A 12 5.37 -4.93 10.27
N GLY A 13 4.83 -5.54 9.22
CA GLY A 13 3.60 -6.30 9.34
C GLY A 13 2.38 -5.62 8.76
N TYR A 14 2.48 -4.36 8.38
CA TYR A 14 1.36 -3.68 7.75
C TYR A 14 1.16 -4.22 6.33
N VAL A 15 -0.08 -4.44 5.94
CA VAL A 15 -0.39 -4.90 4.59
C VAL A 15 -1.26 -3.85 3.91
N TYR A 16 -0.81 -3.38 2.75
CA TYR A 16 -1.61 -2.47 1.95
C TYR A 16 -2.54 -3.28 1.06
N ASP A 17 -3.84 -3.06 1.23
CA ASP A 17 -4.85 -3.74 0.43
C ASP A 17 -5.45 -2.71 -0.52
N PRO A 18 -5.27 -2.85 -1.83
CA PRO A 18 -5.79 -1.85 -2.77
C PRO A 18 -7.30 -1.65 -2.65
N GLU A 19 -8.05 -2.66 -2.25
CA GLU A 19 -9.48 -2.50 -2.13
C GLU A 19 -9.86 -1.63 -0.96
N VAL A 20 -8.99 -1.53 0.04
CA VAL A 20 -9.25 -0.73 1.23
C VAL A 20 -8.60 0.64 1.11
N GLY A 21 -7.44 0.69 0.48
CA GLY A 21 -6.67 1.92 0.38
C GLY A 21 -6.09 2.32 1.72
N ASP A 22 -5.76 3.59 1.84
CA ASP A 22 -5.25 4.15 3.08
C ASP A 22 -5.83 5.54 3.23
N PRO A 23 -7.13 5.64 3.56
CA PRO A 23 -7.80 6.93 3.59
C PRO A 23 -7.17 7.92 4.56
N ASP A 24 -6.57 7.42 5.65
CA ASP A 24 -5.94 8.32 6.60
C ASP A 24 -4.78 9.06 5.99
N SER A 25 -4.16 8.51 4.96
CA SER A 25 -3.06 9.16 4.24
C SER A 25 -3.52 9.72 2.90
N GLY A 26 -4.81 9.73 2.63
CA GLY A 26 -5.32 10.28 1.40
C GLY A 26 -5.35 9.31 0.23
N ILE A 27 -5.18 8.02 0.49
CA ILE A 27 -5.21 7.01 -0.57
C ILE A 27 -6.59 6.40 -0.62
N ALA A 28 -7.33 6.70 -1.67
CA ALA A 28 -8.72 6.23 -1.78
C ALA A 28 -8.76 4.73 -2.01
N PRO A 29 -9.83 4.06 -1.55
CA PRO A 29 -10.02 2.65 -1.88
C PRO A 29 -10.06 2.47 -3.40
N GLY A 30 -9.47 1.38 -3.87
CA GLY A 30 -9.38 1.12 -5.29
C GLY A 30 -8.10 1.60 -5.92
N THR A 31 -7.19 2.17 -5.15
CA THR A 31 -5.91 2.66 -5.68
C THR A 31 -4.90 1.52 -5.66
N ALA A 32 -4.36 1.19 -6.83
CA ALA A 32 -3.32 0.18 -6.90
C ALA A 32 -2.06 0.69 -6.20
N PHE A 33 -1.26 -0.23 -5.67
CA PHE A 33 -0.06 0.18 -4.95
C PHE A 33 0.85 1.02 -5.84
N GLU A 34 0.96 0.66 -7.10
CA GLU A 34 1.84 1.41 -8.00
C GLU A 34 1.32 2.80 -8.31
N ASP A 35 0.04 3.06 -8.06
CA ASP A 35 -0.53 4.38 -8.29
C ASP A 35 -0.40 5.29 -7.08
N ILE A 36 0.11 4.80 -5.97
CA ILE A 36 0.30 5.61 -4.78
C ILE A 36 1.50 6.52 -5.01
N PRO A 37 1.43 7.80 -4.58
CA PRO A 37 2.58 8.71 -4.73
C PRO A 37 3.82 8.13 -4.09
N GLU A 38 4.97 8.43 -4.68
CA GLU A 38 6.21 7.85 -4.19
C GLU A 38 6.63 8.37 -2.83
N ASP A 39 6.07 9.49 -2.40
CA ASP A 39 6.40 10.00 -1.08
C ASP A 39 5.49 9.43 0.01
N TRP A 40 4.56 8.55 -0.35
CA TRP A 40 3.74 7.86 0.65
C TRP A 40 4.61 6.89 1.43
N VAL A 41 4.34 6.80 2.72
CA VAL A 41 5.09 5.90 3.59
C VAL A 41 4.11 5.06 4.39
N CYS A 42 4.63 3.96 4.94
CA CYS A 42 3.83 3.07 5.75
C CYS A 42 3.25 3.84 6.94
N PRO A 43 1.94 3.76 7.18
CA PRO A 43 1.35 4.49 8.30
C PRO A 43 1.74 3.94 9.66
N VAL A 44 2.35 2.77 9.70
CA VAL A 44 2.72 2.15 10.98
C VAL A 44 4.17 2.41 11.31
N CYS A 45 5.08 2.21 10.36
CA CYS A 45 6.51 2.31 10.67
C CYS A 45 7.23 3.41 9.90
N GLY A 46 6.58 4.01 8.89
CA GLY A 46 7.19 5.11 8.17
C GLY A 46 8.13 4.73 7.05
N LEU A 47 8.26 3.46 6.72
CA LEU A 47 9.12 3.06 5.61
C LEU A 47 8.46 3.41 4.28
N GLY A 48 9.27 3.69 3.28
CA GLY A 48 8.77 4.06 1.97
C GLY A 48 8.27 2.86 1.18
N LYS A 49 7.74 3.16 -0.01
CA LYS A 49 7.14 2.12 -0.84
C LYS A 49 8.15 1.05 -1.24
N ASP A 50 9.41 1.41 -1.40
CA ASP A 50 10.39 0.44 -1.84
C ASP A 50 10.73 -0.60 -0.76
N ALA A 51 10.25 -0.42 0.45
CA ALA A 51 10.39 -1.45 1.48
C ALA A 51 9.31 -2.51 1.39
N PHE A 52 8.26 -2.26 0.63
CA PHE A 52 7.14 -3.18 0.54
C PHE A 52 7.43 -4.27 -0.48
N THR A 53 6.90 -5.47 -0.24
CA THR A 53 7.02 -6.58 -1.16
C THR A 53 5.64 -7.16 -1.42
N PRO A 54 5.43 -7.80 -2.57
CA PRO A 54 4.14 -8.43 -2.84
C PRO A 54 3.81 -9.48 -1.80
N ALA A 55 2.61 -9.40 -1.29
CA ALA A 55 2.17 -10.32 -0.25
C ALA A 55 1.57 -11.58 -0.84
#